data_305eea3ac3a2ead0b3e19308fd901abf
#
_entry.id   305eea3ac3a2ead0b3e19308fd901abf
#
_cell.length_a   1.000
_cell.length_b   1.000
_cell.length_c   1.000
_cell.angle_alpha   90.00
_cell.angle_beta   90.00
_cell.angle_gamma   90.00
#
_symmetry.space_group_name_H-M   'P 1'
#
loop_
_entity.id
_entity.type
_entity.pdbx_description
1 polymer ?
#
loop_
_entity_poly.entity_id
_entity_poly.type
_entity_poly.pdbx_seq_one_letter_code
_entity_poly.pdbx_strand_id
1 'polypeptide(L)'
;MNPVPTPHAAQPADVAPAGESGATGRGRSWVPIRSLGPRHRPRISTHLAALDERSRYLRFGYAATDAQIHRYVDMIDFEQDEVFGIFNRRLELIALAHLAHREADPARRREASSEFGVSVLPKARSRGFGRRLFEHAMLHARNRGVQTIFIHALSENTAMLKIAKSAGAIVERTGSESEAWLKLPPDSFASRLDEVIGERAAELDYRWKRHAMRPETDAHPVASVEASGSARDPAVETTPEMVEPVSVENDRVPRG
;
A
#
# COMPACT_ATOMS: atom_id res chain seq x y z
N MET A 1 -75.77 46.34 6.67
CA MET A 1 -74.44 46.95 6.56
C MET A 1 -73.62 46.45 7.72
N ASN A 2 -72.85 45.39 7.51
CA ASN A 2 -71.93 44.87 8.52
C ASN A 2 -70.51 45.40 8.22
N PRO A 3 -69.80 45.90 9.23
CA PRO A 3 -68.45 46.39 9.01
C PRO A 3 -67.45 45.23 8.86
N VAL A 4 -66.59 45.39 7.91
CA VAL A 4 -65.41 44.47 7.61
C VAL A 4 -64.41 44.65 8.70
N PRO A 5 -63.85 43.55 9.27
CA PRO A 5 -62.74 43.61 10.26
C PRO A 5 -61.41 43.89 9.54
N THR A 6 -60.67 44.83 10.06
CA THR A 6 -59.33 45.25 9.70
C THR A 6 -58.32 44.09 10.05
N PRO A 7 -57.34 43.74 9.20
CA PRO A 7 -56.35 42.76 9.54
C PRO A 7 -55.32 43.31 10.55
N HIS A 8 -55.20 42.59 11.66
CA HIS A 8 -54.22 42.82 12.73
C HIS A 8 -52.80 42.47 12.24
N ALA A 9 -51.89 43.45 12.34
CA ALA A 9 -50.48 43.26 12.00
C ALA A 9 -49.83 42.19 12.89
N ALA A 10 -49.33 41.11 12.25
CA ALA A 10 -48.56 40.10 12.93
C ALA A 10 -47.16 40.65 13.25
N GLN A 11 -46.79 40.59 14.52
CA GLN A 11 -45.45 40.84 15.00
C GLN A 11 -44.50 39.78 14.46
N PRO A 12 -43.24 40.11 14.10
CA PRO A 12 -42.24 39.11 13.71
C PRO A 12 -41.89 38.26 14.93
N ALA A 13 -42.05 36.94 14.78
CA ALA A 13 -41.59 35.95 15.74
C ALA A 13 -40.09 35.99 15.79
N ASP A 14 -39.57 36.08 17.00
CA ASP A 14 -38.19 36.00 17.38
C ASP A 14 -37.63 34.62 16.92
N VAL A 15 -36.82 34.62 15.85
CA VAL A 15 -36.14 33.41 15.36
C VAL A 15 -34.93 33.21 16.23
N ALA A 16 -35.04 32.31 17.21
CA ALA A 16 -33.90 31.77 17.92
C ALA A 16 -32.87 31.17 16.92
N PRO A 17 -31.56 31.42 17.10
CA PRO A 17 -30.58 30.86 16.22
C PRO A 17 -30.59 29.33 16.35
N ALA A 18 -30.84 28.64 15.25
CA ALA A 18 -30.74 27.21 15.12
C ALA A 18 -29.33 26.82 15.56
N GLY A 19 -29.26 26.11 16.70
CA GLY A 19 -28.03 25.53 17.19
C GLY A 19 -27.36 24.72 16.07
N GLU A 20 -26.16 25.13 15.71
CA GLU A 20 -25.29 24.34 14.87
C GLU A 20 -25.08 22.98 15.57
N SER A 21 -25.87 22.02 15.15
CA SER A 21 -25.61 20.61 15.42
C SER A 21 -24.27 20.29 14.75
N GLY A 22 -23.21 20.45 15.53
CA GLY A 22 -21.86 20.04 15.16
C GLY A 22 -21.88 18.55 14.82
N ALA A 23 -22.12 18.25 13.55
CA ALA A 23 -21.74 16.97 12.99
C ALA A 23 -20.24 16.85 13.19
N THR A 24 -19.83 16.25 14.31
CA THR A 24 -18.47 15.75 14.50
C THR A 24 -18.26 14.69 13.45
N GLY A 25 -17.95 15.14 12.23
CA GLY A 25 -17.35 14.31 11.21
C GLY A 25 -16.13 13.69 11.86
N ARG A 26 -16.22 12.40 12.20
CA ARG A 26 -15.05 11.60 12.59
C ARG A 26 -14.03 11.81 11.46
N GLY A 27 -13.07 12.70 11.72
CA GLY A 27 -12.02 13.05 10.78
C GLY A 27 -11.47 11.73 10.23
N ARG A 28 -11.56 11.54 8.93
CA ARG A 28 -10.99 10.37 8.26
C ARG A 28 -9.51 10.37 8.62
N SER A 29 -9.16 9.63 9.66
CA SER A 29 -7.78 9.46 10.05
C SER A 29 -6.99 9.07 8.79
N TRP A 30 -6.07 9.93 8.39
CA TRP A 30 -5.19 9.65 7.28
C TRP A 30 -4.40 8.37 7.57
N VAL A 31 -4.42 7.43 6.64
CA VAL A 31 -3.71 6.16 6.75
C VAL A 31 -2.74 6.08 5.60
N PRO A 32 -1.43 6.11 5.87
CA PRO A 32 -0.43 6.01 4.82
C PRO A 32 -0.50 4.64 4.15
N ILE A 33 -0.71 4.63 2.84
CA ILE A 33 -0.61 3.46 1.98
C ILE A 33 0.71 3.59 1.23
N ARG A 34 1.48 2.53 1.22
CA ARG A 34 2.81 2.52 0.64
C ARG A 34 2.91 1.53 -0.49
N SER A 35 3.52 1.94 -1.61
CA SER A 35 3.94 1.03 -2.67
C SER A 35 5.07 0.13 -2.18
N LEU A 36 4.96 -1.16 -2.46
CA LEU A 36 5.89 -2.20 -2.07
C LEU A 36 6.63 -2.70 -3.30
N GLY A 37 7.93 -2.94 -3.18
CA GLY A 37 8.77 -3.50 -4.23
C GLY A 37 9.45 -4.79 -3.78
N PRO A 38 10.38 -5.36 -4.57
CA PRO A 38 11.01 -6.66 -4.35
C PRO A 38 11.61 -6.86 -2.94
N ARG A 39 12.20 -5.81 -2.37
CA ARG A 39 12.76 -5.80 -1.00
C ARG A 39 11.73 -6.09 0.11
N HIS A 40 10.44 -5.99 -0.21
CA HIS A 40 9.37 -6.22 0.76
C HIS A 40 8.82 -7.66 0.72
N ARG A 41 9.30 -8.55 -0.19
CA ARG A 41 8.86 -9.96 -0.26
C ARG A 41 8.81 -10.65 1.10
N PRO A 42 9.83 -10.56 1.98
CA PRO A 42 9.77 -11.21 3.29
C PRO A 42 8.61 -10.71 4.16
N ARG A 43 8.30 -9.41 4.12
CA ARG A 43 7.18 -8.82 4.87
C ARG A 43 5.82 -9.19 4.29
N ILE A 44 5.72 -9.29 2.96
CA ILE A 44 4.51 -9.77 2.26
C ILE A 44 4.25 -11.22 2.65
N SER A 45 5.27 -12.07 2.60
CA SER A 45 5.20 -13.47 3.01
C SER A 45 4.76 -13.62 4.47
N THR A 46 5.40 -12.90 5.39
CA THR A 46 5.02 -12.87 6.80
C THR A 46 3.57 -12.44 7.01
N HIS A 47 3.11 -11.42 6.28
CA HIS A 47 1.72 -10.94 6.36
C HIS A 47 0.74 -12.01 5.92
N LEU A 48 0.97 -12.64 4.77
CA LEU A 48 0.07 -13.64 4.21
C LEU A 48 0.07 -14.93 5.04
N ALA A 49 1.23 -15.35 5.57
CA ALA A 49 1.34 -16.49 6.47
C ALA A 49 0.67 -16.25 7.83
N ALA A 50 0.56 -15.00 8.28
CA ALA A 50 -0.14 -14.63 9.50
C ALA A 50 -1.68 -14.58 9.37
N LEU A 51 -2.22 -14.82 8.18
CA LEU A 51 -3.66 -14.97 7.97
C LEU A 51 -4.14 -16.29 8.58
N ASP A 52 -5.30 -16.25 9.26
CA ASP A 52 -6.00 -17.44 9.69
C ASP A 52 -6.51 -18.26 8.48
N GLU A 53 -6.82 -19.54 8.69
CA GLU A 53 -7.26 -20.46 7.64
C GLU A 53 -8.43 -19.92 6.82
N ARG A 54 -9.44 -19.35 7.50
CA ARG A 54 -10.59 -18.73 6.83
C ARG A 54 -10.19 -17.57 5.94
N SER A 55 -9.24 -16.75 6.38
CA SER A 55 -8.76 -15.59 5.61
C SER A 55 -7.93 -16.01 4.41
N ARG A 56 -7.13 -17.07 4.55
CA ARG A 56 -6.39 -17.67 3.42
C ARG A 56 -7.36 -18.21 2.38
N TYR A 57 -8.38 -18.93 2.82
CA TYR A 57 -9.44 -19.44 1.94
C TYR A 57 -10.15 -18.30 1.20
N LEU A 58 -10.56 -17.24 1.90
CA LEU A 58 -11.23 -16.09 1.27
C LEU A 58 -10.31 -15.29 0.33
N ARG A 59 -8.99 -15.34 0.56
CA ARG A 59 -8.02 -14.61 -0.27
C ARG A 59 -7.59 -15.36 -1.51
N PHE A 60 -7.43 -16.66 -1.41
CA PHE A 60 -6.86 -17.51 -2.46
C PHE A 60 -7.89 -18.42 -3.15
N GLY A 61 -9.11 -18.54 -2.60
CA GLY A 61 -10.13 -19.48 -3.08
C GLY A 61 -9.92 -20.91 -2.54
N TYR A 62 -8.83 -21.17 -1.80
CA TYR A 62 -8.49 -22.47 -1.20
C TYR A 62 -7.68 -22.28 0.08
N ALA A 63 -7.58 -23.34 0.90
CA ALA A 63 -6.78 -23.35 2.13
C ALA A 63 -5.28 -23.35 1.80
N ALA A 64 -4.72 -22.19 1.46
CA ALA A 64 -3.35 -22.06 1.05
C ALA A 64 -2.36 -22.40 2.18
N THR A 65 -1.44 -23.32 1.91
CA THR A 65 -0.32 -23.65 2.79
C THR A 65 0.76 -22.58 2.77
N ASP A 66 1.64 -22.56 3.78
CA ASP A 66 2.75 -21.59 3.81
C ASP A 66 3.66 -21.73 2.57
N ALA A 67 3.92 -22.94 2.10
CA ALA A 67 4.70 -23.18 0.89
C ALA A 67 4.05 -22.59 -0.36
N GLN A 68 2.72 -22.66 -0.48
CA GLN A 68 1.99 -22.04 -1.59
C GLN A 68 1.99 -20.51 -1.48
N ILE A 69 1.89 -19.97 -0.26
CA ILE A 69 2.01 -18.54 0.00
C ILE A 69 3.41 -18.02 -0.40
N HIS A 70 4.48 -18.71 0.00
CA HIS A 70 5.84 -18.35 -0.38
C HIS A 70 6.00 -18.34 -1.91
N ARG A 71 5.55 -19.41 -2.59
CA ARG A 71 5.58 -19.48 -4.05
C ARG A 71 4.79 -18.34 -4.70
N TYR A 72 3.60 -18.01 -4.20
CA TYR A 72 2.82 -16.86 -4.68
C TYR A 72 3.61 -15.56 -4.57
N VAL A 73 4.27 -15.32 -3.42
CA VAL A 73 5.06 -14.10 -3.20
C VAL A 73 6.28 -14.05 -4.13
N ASP A 74 6.92 -15.20 -4.37
CA ASP A 74 8.07 -15.28 -5.28
C ASP A 74 7.68 -15.01 -6.73
N MET A 75 6.45 -15.33 -7.13
CA MET A 75 5.92 -15.11 -8.48
C MET A 75 5.40 -13.69 -8.72
N ILE A 76 5.31 -12.83 -7.71
CA ILE A 76 4.89 -11.43 -7.93
C ILE A 76 5.92 -10.74 -8.84
N ASP A 77 5.46 -10.22 -9.96
CA ASP A 77 6.26 -9.43 -10.87
C ASP A 77 6.13 -7.93 -10.54
N PHE A 78 7.07 -7.40 -9.78
CA PHE A 78 7.04 -5.99 -9.36
C PHE A 78 7.37 -5.00 -10.49
N GLU A 79 7.71 -5.45 -11.68
CA GLU A 79 7.87 -4.58 -12.87
C GLU A 79 6.52 -4.34 -13.54
N GLN A 80 5.66 -5.35 -13.52
CA GLN A 80 4.32 -5.28 -14.09
C GLN A 80 3.25 -4.99 -13.03
N ASP A 81 3.34 -5.64 -11.88
CA ASP A 81 2.33 -5.60 -10.82
C ASP A 81 2.57 -4.46 -9.82
N GLU A 82 1.51 -3.99 -9.21
CA GLU A 82 1.57 -3.03 -8.12
C GLU A 82 1.11 -3.68 -6.81
N VAL A 83 1.92 -3.51 -5.79
CA VAL A 83 1.63 -4.04 -4.45
C VAL A 83 1.62 -2.90 -3.46
N PHE A 84 0.55 -2.81 -2.67
CA PHE A 84 0.34 -1.74 -1.69
C PHE A 84 0.23 -2.29 -0.29
N GLY A 85 0.76 -1.56 0.69
CA GLY A 85 0.75 -1.98 2.07
C GLY A 85 0.44 -0.88 3.08
N ILE A 86 -0.23 -1.27 4.16
CA ILE A 86 -0.43 -0.44 5.34
C ILE A 86 0.36 -1.04 6.49
N PHE A 87 1.21 -0.22 7.10
CA PHE A 87 2.04 -0.59 8.23
C PHE A 87 1.50 0.00 9.53
N ASN A 88 1.56 -0.76 10.60
CA ASN A 88 1.28 -0.23 11.93
C ASN A 88 2.50 0.55 12.50
N ARG A 89 2.39 1.04 13.75
CA ARG A 89 3.47 1.77 14.41
C ARG A 89 4.73 0.92 14.65
N ARG A 90 4.60 -0.42 14.68
CA ARG A 90 5.71 -1.37 14.84
C ARG A 90 6.29 -1.82 13.50
N LEU A 91 5.93 -1.15 12.40
CA LEU A 91 6.32 -1.51 11.03
C LEU A 91 5.93 -2.95 10.63
N GLU A 92 4.91 -3.51 11.26
CA GLU A 92 4.29 -4.74 10.78
C GLU A 92 3.33 -4.41 9.63
N LEU A 93 3.37 -5.18 8.56
CA LEU A 93 2.43 -5.09 7.44
C LEU A 93 1.08 -5.68 7.87
N ILE A 94 0.09 -4.82 8.09
CA ILE A 94 -1.22 -5.22 8.64
C ILE A 94 -2.33 -5.31 7.60
N ALA A 95 -2.14 -4.71 6.44
CA ALA A 95 -3.03 -4.85 5.30
C ALA A 95 -2.21 -4.76 4.02
N LEU A 96 -2.58 -5.56 3.03
CA LEU A 96 -1.89 -5.74 1.77
C LEU A 96 -2.91 -5.76 0.63
N ALA A 97 -2.61 -5.06 -0.47
CA ALA A 97 -3.29 -5.24 -1.75
C ALA A 97 -2.26 -5.60 -2.83
N HIS A 98 -2.68 -6.42 -3.77
CA HIS A 98 -1.96 -6.75 -4.99
C HIS A 98 -2.87 -6.43 -6.18
N LEU A 99 -2.35 -5.65 -7.10
CA LEU A 99 -2.98 -5.28 -8.35
C LEU A 99 -2.13 -5.85 -9.48
N ALA A 100 -2.53 -7.02 -9.97
CA ALA A 100 -1.86 -7.70 -11.05
C ALA A 100 -2.36 -7.14 -12.40
N HIS A 101 -1.46 -6.55 -13.17
CA HIS A 101 -1.80 -5.92 -14.44
C HIS A 101 -1.75 -6.91 -15.59
N ARG A 102 -2.64 -6.68 -16.54
CA ARG A 102 -2.68 -7.39 -17.82
C ARG A 102 -2.77 -6.35 -18.94
N GLU A 103 -1.76 -6.31 -19.74
CA GLU A 103 -1.69 -5.37 -20.88
C GLU A 103 -2.79 -5.60 -21.89
N ALA A 104 -3.11 -4.55 -22.64
CA ALA A 104 -4.00 -4.63 -23.78
C ALA A 104 -3.38 -5.56 -24.85
N ASP A 105 -4.23 -6.33 -25.51
CA ASP A 105 -3.85 -7.17 -26.64
C ASP A 105 -4.77 -6.84 -27.82
N PRO A 106 -4.37 -5.91 -28.70
CA PRO A 106 -5.18 -5.50 -29.85
C PRO A 106 -5.50 -6.67 -30.79
N ALA A 107 -4.59 -7.66 -30.93
CA ALA A 107 -4.82 -8.82 -31.78
C ALA A 107 -5.99 -9.69 -31.27
N ARG A 108 -6.19 -9.71 -29.96
CA ARG A 108 -7.30 -10.44 -29.28
C ARG A 108 -8.44 -9.51 -28.89
N ARG A 109 -8.42 -8.24 -29.32
CA ARG A 109 -9.41 -7.21 -28.92
C ARG A 109 -9.59 -7.11 -27.40
N ARG A 110 -8.48 -7.29 -26.66
CA ARG A 110 -8.48 -7.22 -25.19
C ARG A 110 -7.98 -5.87 -24.73
N GLU A 111 -8.77 -5.22 -23.88
CA GLU A 111 -8.41 -3.96 -23.22
C GLU A 111 -7.45 -4.22 -22.05
N ALA A 112 -6.68 -3.19 -21.66
CA ALA A 112 -5.87 -3.24 -20.45
C ALA A 112 -6.75 -3.47 -19.22
N SER A 113 -6.39 -4.44 -18.42
CA SER A 113 -7.16 -4.82 -17.24
C SER A 113 -6.25 -5.16 -16.07
N SER A 114 -6.80 -5.16 -14.87
CA SER A 114 -6.07 -5.57 -13.68
C SER A 114 -6.93 -6.46 -12.80
N GLU A 115 -6.29 -7.39 -12.10
CA GLU A 115 -6.93 -8.19 -11.07
C GLU A 115 -6.55 -7.65 -9.69
N PHE A 116 -7.55 -7.43 -8.84
CA PHE A 116 -7.35 -6.90 -7.50
C PHE A 116 -7.55 -7.97 -6.43
N GLY A 117 -6.54 -8.13 -5.59
CA GLY A 117 -6.62 -8.96 -4.40
C GLY A 117 -6.21 -8.19 -3.15
N VAL A 118 -6.91 -8.41 -2.03
CA VAL A 118 -6.65 -7.71 -0.76
C VAL A 118 -6.70 -8.67 0.42
N SER A 119 -5.87 -8.41 1.42
CA SER A 119 -5.89 -9.10 2.72
C SER A 119 -5.67 -8.12 3.87
N VAL A 120 -6.36 -8.35 4.98
CA VAL A 120 -6.24 -7.55 6.20
C VAL A 120 -6.14 -8.51 7.38
N LEU A 121 -5.08 -8.36 8.19
CA LEU A 121 -4.91 -9.20 9.39
C LEU A 121 -6.11 -9.08 10.33
N PRO A 122 -6.54 -10.15 11.01
CA PRO A 122 -7.70 -10.14 11.90
C PRO A 122 -7.71 -8.97 12.89
N LYS A 123 -6.56 -8.69 13.52
CA LYS A 123 -6.38 -7.59 14.48
C LYS A 123 -6.54 -6.18 13.89
N ALA A 124 -6.57 -6.06 12.56
CA ALA A 124 -6.66 -4.79 11.86
C ALA A 124 -7.97 -4.59 11.08
N ARG A 125 -8.88 -5.56 11.13
CA ARG A 125 -10.19 -5.51 10.43
C ARG A 125 -11.12 -4.43 10.99
N SER A 126 -12.22 -4.19 10.29
CA SER A 126 -13.26 -3.21 10.66
C SER A 126 -12.79 -1.75 10.77
N ARG A 127 -11.57 -1.45 10.31
CA ARG A 127 -10.97 -0.12 10.28
C ARG A 127 -10.98 0.54 8.89
N GLY A 128 -11.63 -0.10 7.92
CA GLY A 128 -11.76 0.40 6.55
C GLY A 128 -10.49 0.25 5.68
N PHE A 129 -9.47 -0.50 6.13
CA PHE A 129 -8.21 -0.64 5.39
C PHE A 129 -8.38 -1.29 4.02
N GLY A 130 -9.21 -2.34 3.91
CA GLY A 130 -9.48 -2.98 2.62
C GLY A 130 -10.11 -2.01 1.61
N ARG A 131 -11.07 -1.20 2.03
CA ARG A 131 -11.68 -0.17 1.19
C ARG A 131 -10.67 0.87 0.74
N ARG A 132 -9.82 1.37 1.65
CA ARG A 132 -8.80 2.38 1.33
C ARG A 132 -7.75 1.84 0.35
N LEU A 133 -7.34 0.58 0.51
CA LEU A 133 -6.44 -0.09 -0.43
C LEU A 133 -7.09 -0.25 -1.80
N PHE A 134 -8.39 -0.54 -1.85
CA PHE A 134 -9.12 -0.62 -3.11
C PHE A 134 -9.23 0.73 -3.80
N GLU A 135 -9.62 1.79 -3.07
CA GLU A 135 -9.68 3.16 -3.59
C GLU A 135 -8.30 3.62 -4.14
N HIS A 136 -7.23 3.28 -3.44
CA HIS A 136 -5.85 3.57 -3.86
C HIS A 136 -5.47 2.80 -5.13
N ALA A 137 -5.75 1.50 -5.18
CA ALA A 137 -5.48 0.66 -6.35
C ALA A 137 -6.26 1.12 -7.60
N MET A 138 -7.52 1.56 -7.42
CA MET A 138 -8.30 2.15 -8.53
C MET A 138 -7.65 3.40 -9.11
N LEU A 139 -7.08 4.26 -8.25
CA LEU A 139 -6.37 5.47 -8.68
C LEU A 139 -5.16 5.10 -9.54
N HIS A 140 -4.33 4.18 -9.06
CA HIS A 140 -3.15 3.69 -9.75
C HIS A 140 -3.49 3.01 -11.08
N ALA A 141 -4.46 2.07 -11.07
CA ALA A 141 -4.92 1.40 -12.28
C ALA A 141 -5.37 2.40 -13.36
N ARG A 142 -6.15 3.42 -12.97
CA ARG A 142 -6.60 4.47 -13.87
C ARG A 142 -5.43 5.26 -14.46
N ASN A 143 -4.46 5.64 -13.65
CA ASN A 143 -3.28 6.39 -14.08
C ASN A 143 -2.36 5.59 -15.01
N ARG A 144 -2.43 4.25 -14.96
CA ARG A 144 -1.78 3.33 -15.91
C ARG A 144 -2.63 3.04 -17.16
N GLY A 145 -3.79 3.67 -17.31
CA GLY A 145 -4.66 3.46 -18.48
C GLY A 145 -5.43 2.13 -18.43
N VAL A 146 -5.53 1.50 -17.28
CA VAL A 146 -6.36 0.30 -17.08
C VAL A 146 -7.83 0.69 -17.22
N GLN A 147 -8.57 -0.08 -18.01
CA GLN A 147 -9.98 0.21 -18.30
C GLN A 147 -10.93 -0.60 -17.40
N THR A 148 -10.48 -1.77 -16.94
CA THR A 148 -11.33 -2.64 -16.12
C THR A 148 -10.53 -3.28 -15.00
N ILE A 149 -11.05 -3.22 -13.77
CA ILE A 149 -10.56 -4.00 -12.64
C ILE A 149 -11.47 -5.20 -12.43
N PHE A 150 -10.87 -6.38 -12.38
CA PHE A 150 -11.50 -7.63 -12.00
C PHE A 150 -11.23 -7.98 -10.55
N ILE A 151 -12.22 -8.57 -9.90
CA ILE A 151 -12.15 -9.05 -8.53
C ILE A 151 -12.77 -10.45 -8.50
N HIS A 152 -11.92 -11.44 -8.35
CA HIS A 152 -12.38 -12.81 -8.11
C HIS A 152 -12.53 -13.03 -6.61
N ALA A 153 -13.70 -13.40 -6.15
CA ALA A 153 -13.99 -13.62 -4.75
C ALA A 153 -14.97 -14.79 -4.56
N LEU A 154 -14.85 -15.48 -3.45
CA LEU A 154 -15.88 -16.42 -3.05
C LEU A 154 -17.19 -15.68 -2.72
N SER A 155 -18.34 -16.25 -3.07
CA SER A 155 -19.67 -15.65 -2.85
C SER A 155 -19.94 -15.32 -1.36
N GLU A 156 -19.27 -16.01 -0.47
CA GLU A 156 -19.31 -15.78 0.99
C GLU A 156 -18.34 -14.69 1.48
N ASN A 157 -17.46 -14.16 0.62
CA ASN A 157 -16.59 -13.03 0.96
C ASN A 157 -17.36 -11.71 0.91
N THR A 158 -18.35 -11.60 1.80
CA THR A 158 -19.24 -10.45 1.86
C THR A 158 -18.52 -9.12 2.06
N ALA A 159 -17.38 -9.14 2.74
CA ALA A 159 -16.56 -7.94 2.95
C ALA A 159 -15.99 -7.41 1.62
N MET A 160 -15.41 -8.29 0.80
CA MET A 160 -14.88 -7.91 -0.51
C MET A 160 -15.99 -7.47 -1.47
N LEU A 161 -17.07 -8.24 -1.54
CA LEU A 161 -18.23 -7.91 -2.38
C LEU A 161 -18.88 -6.57 -1.99
N LYS A 162 -18.89 -6.23 -0.68
CA LYS A 162 -19.37 -4.92 -0.22
C LYS A 162 -18.44 -3.79 -0.69
N ILE A 163 -17.13 -3.99 -0.66
CA ILE A 163 -16.15 -3.01 -1.17
C ILE A 163 -16.39 -2.80 -2.67
N ALA A 164 -16.44 -3.87 -3.46
CA ALA A 164 -16.67 -3.81 -4.90
C ALA A 164 -17.97 -3.09 -5.24
N LYS A 165 -19.09 -3.47 -4.64
CA LYS A 165 -20.40 -2.84 -4.85
C LYS A 165 -20.42 -1.36 -4.46
N SER A 166 -19.76 -1.00 -3.35
CA SER A 166 -19.72 0.41 -2.92
C SER A 166 -18.91 1.32 -3.87
N ALA A 167 -18.08 0.72 -4.70
CA ALA A 167 -17.33 1.41 -5.76
C ALA A 167 -18.05 1.39 -7.12
N GLY A 168 -19.24 0.78 -7.21
CA GLY A 168 -20.00 0.71 -8.45
C GLY A 168 -19.67 -0.49 -9.34
N ALA A 169 -18.95 -1.51 -8.81
CA ALA A 169 -18.68 -2.72 -9.58
C ALA A 169 -19.96 -3.53 -9.84
N ILE A 170 -20.05 -4.10 -11.03
CA ILE A 170 -21.04 -5.12 -11.38
C ILE A 170 -20.57 -6.43 -10.77
N VAL A 171 -21.47 -7.14 -10.10
CA VAL A 171 -21.15 -8.40 -9.41
C VAL A 171 -22.04 -9.50 -9.97
N GLU A 172 -21.42 -10.51 -10.55
CA GLU A 172 -22.08 -11.76 -10.96
C GLU A 172 -21.70 -12.88 -10.00
N ARG A 173 -22.65 -13.77 -9.74
CA ARG A 173 -22.46 -14.93 -8.87
C ARG A 173 -22.70 -16.19 -9.65
N THR A 174 -21.75 -17.11 -9.57
CA THR A 174 -21.84 -18.44 -10.18
C THR A 174 -21.51 -19.48 -9.10
N GLY A 175 -22.54 -20.00 -8.45
CA GLY A 175 -22.38 -20.96 -7.35
C GLY A 175 -21.61 -20.38 -6.16
N SER A 176 -20.49 -21.01 -5.79
CA SER A 176 -19.61 -20.60 -4.68
C SER A 176 -18.71 -19.43 -5.03
N GLU A 177 -18.60 -19.04 -6.29
CA GLU A 177 -17.74 -17.98 -6.78
C GLU A 177 -18.53 -16.73 -7.16
N SER A 178 -17.88 -15.60 -7.06
CA SER A 178 -18.39 -14.31 -7.52
C SER A 178 -17.29 -13.61 -8.28
N GLU A 179 -17.63 -13.11 -9.43
CA GLU A 179 -16.79 -12.22 -10.20
C GLU A 179 -17.37 -10.80 -10.14
N ALA A 180 -16.53 -9.84 -9.86
CA ALA A 180 -16.93 -8.45 -9.92
C ALA A 180 -15.99 -7.72 -10.88
N TRP A 181 -16.53 -6.83 -11.69
CA TRP A 181 -15.75 -5.97 -12.55
C TRP A 181 -16.20 -4.52 -12.42
N LEU A 182 -15.21 -3.65 -12.46
CA LEU A 182 -15.39 -2.21 -12.37
C LEU A 182 -14.74 -1.56 -13.60
N LYS A 183 -15.55 -0.90 -14.42
CA LYS A 183 -15.02 -0.04 -15.48
C LYS A 183 -14.50 1.26 -14.89
N LEU A 184 -13.28 1.62 -15.23
CA LEU A 184 -12.65 2.85 -14.77
C LEU A 184 -12.85 3.97 -15.79
N PRO A 185 -13.15 5.20 -15.34
CA PRO A 185 -13.09 6.37 -16.22
C PRO A 185 -11.63 6.62 -16.65
N PRO A 186 -11.40 7.26 -17.79
CA PRO A 186 -10.05 7.65 -18.21
C PRO A 186 -9.31 8.42 -17.11
N ASP A 187 -7.97 8.35 -17.14
CA ASP A 187 -7.14 9.11 -16.23
C ASP A 187 -7.34 10.62 -16.40
N SER A 188 -7.07 11.36 -15.32
CA SER A 188 -7.09 12.81 -15.32
C SER A 188 -5.82 13.36 -14.68
N PHE A 189 -5.46 14.60 -15.03
CA PHE A 189 -4.30 15.25 -14.40
C PHE A 189 -4.43 15.32 -12.87
N ALA A 190 -5.63 15.55 -12.37
CA ALA A 190 -5.90 15.58 -10.92
C ALA A 190 -5.62 14.23 -10.26
N SER A 191 -5.97 13.10 -10.91
CA SER A 191 -5.72 11.77 -10.33
C SER A 191 -4.23 11.43 -10.23
N ARG A 192 -3.42 11.88 -11.20
CA ARG A 192 -1.95 11.70 -11.16
C ARG A 192 -1.32 12.52 -10.04
N LEU A 193 -1.81 13.73 -9.82
CA LEU A 193 -1.31 14.58 -8.75
C LEU A 193 -1.61 13.99 -7.37
N ASP A 194 -2.82 13.48 -7.16
CA ASP A 194 -3.23 12.82 -5.91
C ASP A 194 -2.37 11.59 -5.59
N GLU A 195 -2.01 10.80 -6.59
CA GLU A 195 -1.12 9.65 -6.46
C GLU A 195 0.26 10.07 -5.96
N VAL A 196 0.91 11.03 -6.63
CA VAL A 196 2.26 11.50 -6.28
C VAL A 196 2.31 12.08 -4.87
N ILE A 197 1.31 12.88 -4.47
CA ILE A 197 1.22 13.47 -3.13
C ILE A 197 1.04 12.37 -2.08
N GLY A 198 0.16 11.41 -2.33
CA GLY A 198 -0.13 10.30 -1.42
C GLY A 198 1.10 9.42 -1.17
N GLU A 199 1.84 9.06 -2.21
CA GLU A 199 3.06 8.25 -2.10
C GLU A 199 4.17 8.95 -1.33
N ARG A 200 4.43 10.22 -1.60
CA ARG A 200 5.45 11.01 -0.88
C ARG A 200 5.13 11.11 0.60
N ALA A 201 3.88 11.39 0.94
CA ALA A 201 3.44 11.47 2.32
C ALA A 201 3.58 10.10 3.05
N ALA A 202 3.24 8.99 2.38
CA ALA A 202 3.38 7.65 2.94
C ALA A 202 4.85 7.24 3.15
N GLU A 203 5.76 7.63 2.24
CA GLU A 203 7.19 7.38 2.38
C GLU A 203 7.79 8.17 3.56
N LEU A 204 7.40 9.43 3.74
CA LEU A 204 7.84 10.26 4.86
C LEU A 204 7.37 9.67 6.20
N ASP A 205 6.10 9.29 6.32
CA ASP A 205 5.57 8.62 7.51
C ASP A 205 6.33 7.33 7.85
N TYR A 206 6.65 6.52 6.85
CA TYR A 206 7.41 5.30 7.05
C TYR A 206 8.84 5.57 7.51
N ARG A 207 9.54 6.54 6.90
CA ARG A 207 10.90 6.93 7.30
C ARG A 207 10.91 7.44 8.72
N TRP A 208 9.95 8.28 9.09
CA TRP A 208 9.83 8.79 10.45
C TRP A 208 9.61 7.68 11.48
N LYS A 209 8.70 6.74 11.20
CA LYS A 209 8.48 5.55 12.05
C LYS A 209 9.75 4.71 12.19
N ARG A 210 10.50 4.55 11.12
CA ARG A 210 11.76 3.79 11.14
C ARG A 210 12.84 4.47 11.99
N HIS A 211 12.93 5.79 11.96
CA HIS A 211 13.84 6.55 12.82
C HIS A 211 13.42 6.47 14.30
N ALA A 212 12.15 6.59 14.59
CA ALA A 212 11.63 6.50 15.95
C ALA A 212 11.80 5.10 16.59
N MET A 213 12.09 4.06 15.78
CA MET A 213 12.32 2.69 16.25
C MET A 213 13.81 2.31 16.33
N ARG A 214 14.73 3.21 15.96
CA ARG A 214 16.17 3.00 16.24
C ARG A 214 16.37 3.15 17.74
N PRO A 215 16.86 2.11 18.46
CA PRO A 215 17.30 2.31 19.83
C PRO A 215 18.45 3.31 19.80
N GLU A 216 18.45 4.28 20.72
CA GLU A 216 19.61 5.10 21.05
C GLU A 216 20.69 4.19 21.63
N THR A 217 21.43 3.52 20.77
CA THR A 217 22.66 2.83 21.14
C THR A 217 23.75 3.54 20.35
N ASP A 218 24.34 4.49 21.00
CA ASP A 218 25.71 4.97 20.86
C ASP A 218 25.80 6.46 21.21
N ALA A 219 25.38 6.80 22.46
CA ALA A 219 26.00 7.91 23.14
C ALA A 219 27.22 7.37 23.88
N HIS A 220 28.33 7.25 23.18
CA HIS A 220 29.62 7.13 23.84
C HIS A 220 29.90 8.51 24.49
N PRO A 221 30.16 8.57 25.79
CA PRO A 221 30.70 9.77 26.38
C PRO A 221 32.12 9.95 25.85
N VAL A 222 32.36 11.05 25.17
CA VAL A 222 33.70 11.49 24.80
C VAL A 222 34.46 11.76 26.11
N ALA A 223 35.31 10.83 26.49
CA ALA A 223 36.25 11.03 27.59
C ALA A 223 37.21 12.15 27.20
N SER A 224 37.18 13.20 28.00
CA SER A 224 38.13 14.26 28.02
C SER A 224 39.56 13.70 28.17
N VAL A 225 40.38 13.86 27.15
CA VAL A 225 41.83 13.62 27.24
C VAL A 225 42.48 14.96 27.65
N GLU A 226 42.92 15.00 28.89
CA GLU A 226 43.82 16.03 29.39
C GLU A 226 45.16 15.94 28.67
N ALA A 227 45.67 17.13 28.32
CA ALA A 227 46.98 17.32 27.74
C ALA A 227 48.07 17.13 28.79
N SER A 228 49.09 16.35 28.49
CA SER A 228 50.43 16.61 29.02
C SER A 228 51.49 16.09 28.05
N GLY A 229 52.43 16.90 27.82
CA GLY A 229 53.36 17.03 26.75
C GLY A 229 54.61 16.11 26.74
N SER A 230 55.40 16.44 25.79
CA SER A 230 56.88 16.27 25.67
C SER A 230 57.39 15.30 24.61
N ALA A 231 57.78 15.90 23.51
CA ALA A 231 59.02 15.76 22.72
C ALA A 231 59.68 14.38 22.53
N ARG A 232 59.84 13.99 21.29
CA ARG A 232 61.10 13.82 20.53
C ARG A 232 60.87 12.97 19.28
N ASP A 233 61.26 13.53 18.15
CA ASP A 233 61.64 12.88 16.88
C ASP A 233 63.00 12.17 17.08
N PRO A 234 63.47 11.26 16.18
CA PRO A 234 63.37 11.30 14.72
C PRO A 234 63.29 9.91 13.98
N ALA A 235 62.85 9.99 12.73
CA ALA A 235 63.25 9.28 11.52
C ALA A 235 63.69 7.78 11.56
N VAL A 236 62.99 6.94 10.76
CA VAL A 236 63.63 6.01 9.81
C VAL A 236 62.67 5.80 8.63
N GLU A 237 63.22 6.08 7.50
CA GLU A 237 62.87 5.85 6.11
C GLU A 237 62.83 4.38 5.77
N THR A 238 61.84 3.82 5.09
CA THR A 238 62.03 2.72 4.15
C THR A 238 60.89 2.66 3.13
N THR A 239 61.27 2.65 1.90
CA THR A 239 60.60 2.73 0.60
C THR A 239 59.88 1.39 0.23
N PRO A 240 58.98 1.37 -0.76
CA PRO A 240 58.02 0.28 -1.02
C PRO A 240 58.58 -0.83 -1.92
N GLU A 241 58.05 -2.00 -1.72
CA GLU A 241 58.25 -3.12 -2.66
C GLU A 241 57.00 -3.39 -3.47
N MET A 242 57.17 -3.23 -4.78
CA MET A 242 56.22 -3.52 -5.85
C MET A 242 56.16 -5.04 -6.07
N VAL A 243 54.97 -5.63 -6.09
CA VAL A 243 54.77 -6.97 -6.61
C VAL A 243 53.72 -6.92 -7.75
N GLU A 244 54.20 -7.34 -8.90
CA GLU A 244 53.47 -7.40 -10.18
C GLU A 244 52.38 -8.48 -10.23
N PRO A 245 51.44 -8.39 -11.21
CA PRO A 245 50.32 -9.32 -11.32
C PRO A 245 50.68 -10.56 -12.12
N VAL A 246 50.25 -11.71 -11.62
CA VAL A 246 50.37 -13.00 -12.33
C VAL A 246 49.16 -13.17 -13.26
N SER A 247 49.49 -13.25 -14.55
CA SER A 247 48.59 -13.69 -15.64
C SER A 247 48.36 -15.18 -15.53
N VAL A 248 47.12 -15.64 -15.57
CA VAL A 248 46.79 -17.03 -15.84
C VAL A 248 45.99 -17.19 -17.10
N GLU A 249 46.57 -17.91 -17.94
CA GLU A 249 46.36 -18.34 -19.31
C GLU A 249 45.04 -19.10 -19.51
N ASN A 250 44.49 -18.82 -20.61
CA ASN A 250 43.32 -19.37 -21.29
C ASN A 250 43.59 -20.84 -21.66
N ASP A 251 42.72 -21.77 -21.34
CA ASP A 251 42.73 -23.07 -21.98
C ASP A 251 41.36 -23.48 -22.54
N ARG A 252 41.42 -23.94 -23.75
CA ARG A 252 40.36 -24.19 -24.71
C ARG A 252 39.60 -25.49 -24.44
N VAL A 253 38.28 -25.42 -24.66
CA VAL A 253 37.36 -26.55 -24.87
C VAL A 253 37.70 -27.27 -26.20
N PRO A 254 37.57 -28.61 -26.27
CA PRO A 254 37.15 -29.24 -27.51
C PRO A 254 35.76 -29.85 -27.45
N ARG A 255 35.07 -29.66 -28.57
CA ARG A 255 33.78 -30.28 -28.88
C ARG A 255 33.91 -31.81 -29.06
N GLY A 256 32.89 -32.50 -28.58
CA GLY A 256 32.54 -33.86 -28.91
C GLY A 256 31.02 -34.00 -28.80
#